data_82bbacf640bb7da7292bcb18083045a5
#
_entry.id   82bbacf640bb7da7292bcb18083045a5
#
_cell.length_a   1.000
_cell.length_b   1.000
_cell.length_c   1.000
_cell.angle_alpha   90.00
_cell.angle_beta   90.00
_cell.angle_gamma   90.00
#
_symmetry.space_group_name_H-M   'P 1'
#
loop_
_entity.id
_entity.type
_entity.pdbx_description
1 polymer ?
#
loop_
_entity_poly.entity_id
_entity_poly.type
_entity_poly.pdbx_seq_one_letter_code
_entity_poly.pdbx_strand_id
1 'polypeptide(L)'
;MAMRKILVDETNRELCEHGTVGFPMTVNHDDLWAFEGKSVPIHWHNDLEISLPREGEAIYQVYRKSYTVRPGDVLLLNRNVPHSCHSPNNSHARYSTFLTRPD
;
A
#
# COMPACT_ATOMS: atom_id res chain seq x y z
N MET A 1 -9.78 -13.28 -13.64
CA MET A 1 -9.66 -12.45 -12.44
C MET A 1 -9.29 -11.03 -12.85
N ALA A 2 -10.01 -10.05 -12.33
CA ALA A 2 -9.70 -8.67 -12.62
C ALA A 2 -8.43 -8.23 -11.88
N MET A 3 -7.58 -7.48 -12.57
CA MET A 3 -6.40 -6.89 -11.95
C MET A 3 -6.80 -5.73 -11.04
N ARG A 4 -6.13 -5.60 -9.92
CA ARG A 4 -6.31 -4.45 -9.03
C ARG A 4 -5.60 -3.23 -9.59
N LYS A 5 -6.20 -2.07 -9.35
CA LYS A 5 -5.62 -0.79 -9.75
C LYS A 5 -5.81 0.20 -8.62
N ILE A 6 -4.82 1.09 -8.49
CA ILE A 6 -4.96 2.26 -7.63
C ILE A 6 -5.40 3.42 -8.52
N LEU A 7 -6.61 3.91 -8.31
CA LEU A 7 -7.13 5.05 -9.05
C LEU A 7 -6.69 6.32 -8.34
N VAL A 8 -6.02 7.19 -9.08
CA VAL A 8 -5.48 8.42 -8.55
C VAL A 8 -5.92 9.62 -9.39
N ASP A 9 -5.88 10.80 -8.79
CA ASP A 9 -6.08 12.05 -9.51
C ASP A 9 -4.75 12.52 -10.16
N GLU A 10 -4.75 13.71 -10.73
CA GLU A 10 -3.58 14.29 -11.40
C GLU A 10 -2.40 14.56 -10.47
N THR A 11 -2.61 14.59 -9.15
CA THR A 11 -1.56 14.75 -8.15
C THR A 11 -1.11 13.43 -7.55
N ASN A 12 -1.61 12.30 -8.06
CA ASN A 12 -1.39 10.95 -7.54
C ASN A 12 -2.10 10.68 -6.22
N ARG A 13 -3.11 11.48 -5.87
CA ARG A 13 -3.93 11.20 -4.72
C ARG A 13 -4.88 10.04 -5.03
N GLU A 14 -4.94 9.06 -4.13
CA GLU A 14 -5.87 7.95 -4.29
C GLU A 14 -7.32 8.43 -4.19
N LEU A 15 -8.15 8.00 -5.14
CA LEU A 15 -9.54 8.43 -5.23
C LEU A 15 -10.50 7.60 -4.35
N CYS A 16 -10.02 6.50 -3.80
CA CYS A 16 -10.80 5.64 -2.93
C CYS A 16 -10.74 6.13 -1.49
N GLU A 17 -11.90 6.26 -0.84
CA GLU A 17 -11.94 6.54 0.60
C GLU A 17 -11.89 5.23 1.37
N HIS A 18 -11.12 5.22 2.46
CA HIS A 18 -10.96 4.06 3.32
C HIS A 18 -11.79 4.20 4.58
N GLY A 19 -12.49 3.11 4.94
CA GLY A 19 -13.36 3.10 6.08
C GLY A 19 -14.74 3.66 5.79
N THR A 20 -15.60 3.64 6.78
CA THR A 20 -16.97 4.17 6.70
C THR A 20 -17.17 5.22 7.79
N VAL A 21 -18.31 5.91 7.75
CA VAL A 21 -18.65 6.91 8.77
C VAL A 21 -18.61 6.33 10.18
N GLY A 22 -19.07 5.09 10.35
CA GLY A 22 -19.08 4.43 11.65
C GLY A 22 -17.83 3.61 11.95
N PHE A 23 -16.92 3.47 10.99
CA PHE A 23 -15.73 2.64 11.15
C PHE A 23 -14.60 3.19 10.29
N PRO A 24 -13.78 4.08 10.85
CA PRO A 24 -12.76 4.82 10.06
C PRO A 24 -11.48 4.02 9.80
N MET A 25 -11.57 2.71 9.66
CA MET A 25 -10.42 1.85 9.37
C MET A 25 -10.77 0.84 8.31
N THR A 26 -9.84 0.60 7.42
CA THR A 26 -9.92 -0.43 6.40
C THR A 26 -8.76 -1.39 6.57
N VAL A 27 -9.03 -2.68 6.43
CA VAL A 27 -8.00 -3.72 6.43
C VAL A 27 -8.02 -4.39 5.07
N ASN A 28 -6.86 -4.44 4.43
CA ASN A 28 -6.69 -5.11 3.15
C ASN A 28 -5.67 -6.24 3.28
N HIS A 29 -5.93 -7.34 2.58
CA HIS A 29 -4.99 -8.45 2.42
C HIS A 29 -4.66 -8.50 0.94
N ASP A 30 -3.45 -8.11 0.60
CA ASP A 30 -3.06 -7.92 -0.79
C ASP A 30 -1.94 -8.86 -1.22
N ASP A 31 -1.95 -9.14 -2.52
CA ASP A 31 -0.89 -9.86 -3.20
C ASP A 31 -0.40 -8.93 -4.31
N LEU A 32 0.90 -8.64 -4.34
CA LEU A 32 1.45 -7.75 -5.36
C LEU A 32 1.14 -8.22 -6.78
N TRP A 33 1.05 -9.53 -6.98
CA TRP A 33 0.75 -10.06 -8.30
C TRP A 33 -0.70 -9.83 -8.74
N ALA A 34 -1.57 -9.43 -7.83
CA ALA A 34 -2.95 -9.06 -8.17
C ALA A 34 -3.05 -7.65 -8.77
N PHE A 35 -1.99 -6.84 -8.65
CA PHE A 35 -1.95 -5.50 -9.24
C PHE A 35 -1.43 -5.56 -10.67
N GLU A 36 -1.90 -4.65 -11.50
CA GLU A 36 -1.39 -4.48 -12.86
C GLU A 36 0.10 -4.14 -12.78
N GLY A 37 0.93 -4.84 -13.57
CA GLY A 37 2.38 -4.67 -13.53
C GLY A 37 3.06 -5.30 -12.32
N LYS A 38 2.33 -6.03 -11.48
CA LYS A 38 2.84 -6.68 -10.27
C LYS A 38 3.50 -5.72 -9.30
N SER A 39 3.00 -4.50 -9.27
CA SER A 39 3.49 -3.45 -8.38
C SER A 39 2.37 -2.48 -8.07
N VAL A 40 2.49 -1.79 -6.95
CA VAL A 40 1.57 -0.72 -6.59
C VAL A 40 2.21 0.59 -7.04
N PRO A 41 1.57 1.32 -7.98
CA PRO A 41 2.13 2.56 -8.48
C PRO A 41 2.15 3.65 -7.40
N ILE A 42 2.94 4.68 -7.63
CA ILE A 42 3.02 5.80 -6.69
C ILE A 42 1.65 6.44 -6.50
N HIS A 43 1.27 6.62 -5.24
CA HIS A 43 0.02 7.26 -4.87
C HIS A 43 0.13 7.80 -3.45
N TRP A 44 -0.82 8.61 -3.04
CA TRP A 44 -0.91 9.06 -1.67
C TRP A 44 -2.39 9.19 -1.25
N HIS A 45 -2.62 9.12 0.04
CA HIS A 45 -3.95 9.22 0.63
C HIS A 45 -3.86 9.87 2.00
N ASN A 46 -4.99 10.36 2.48
CA ASN A 46 -5.06 11.04 3.77
C ASN A 46 -5.33 10.05 4.92
N ASP A 47 -4.76 8.86 4.81
CA ASP A 47 -4.87 7.82 5.81
C ASP A 47 -3.50 7.47 6.35
N LEU A 48 -3.44 7.14 7.63
CA LEU A 48 -2.26 6.50 8.20
C LEU A 48 -2.28 5.04 7.78
N GLU A 49 -1.15 4.56 7.30
CA GLU A 49 -1.04 3.17 6.85
C GLU A 49 -0.04 2.40 7.69
N ILE A 50 -0.45 1.19 8.11
CA ILE A 50 0.44 0.23 8.74
C ILE A 50 0.50 -0.97 7.81
N SER A 51 1.70 -1.31 7.33
CA SER A 51 1.90 -2.41 6.41
C SER A 51 2.63 -3.55 7.11
N LEU A 52 2.07 -4.76 6.99
CA LEU A 52 2.59 -5.98 7.60
C LEU A 52 2.83 -7.01 6.50
N PRO A 53 4.09 -7.24 6.11
CA PRO A 53 4.40 -8.31 5.18
C PRO A 53 4.04 -9.67 5.79
N ARG A 54 3.45 -10.54 4.99
CA ARG A 54 3.05 -11.88 5.41
C ARG A 54 3.84 -12.97 4.69
N GLU A 55 4.25 -12.71 3.46
CA GLU A 55 4.96 -13.67 2.62
C GLU A 55 5.81 -12.90 1.62
N GLY A 56 7.07 -13.30 1.48
CA GLY A 56 8.00 -12.64 0.55
C GLY A 56 8.47 -11.29 1.05
N GLU A 57 9.23 -10.60 0.21
CA GLU A 57 9.76 -9.29 0.51
C GLU A 57 9.04 -8.22 -0.31
N ALA A 58 8.74 -7.09 0.30
CA ALA A 58 8.19 -5.93 -0.38
C ALA A 58 9.12 -4.75 -0.22
N ILE A 59 9.32 -4.01 -1.31
CA ILE A 59 10.17 -2.83 -1.32
C ILE A 59 9.24 -1.62 -1.48
N TYR A 60 9.20 -0.79 -0.44
CA TYR A 60 8.44 0.47 -0.47
C TYR A 60 9.38 1.60 -0.83
N GLN A 61 8.96 2.41 -1.79
CA GLN A 61 9.66 3.65 -2.11
C GLN A 61 8.87 4.82 -1.56
N VAL A 62 9.53 5.62 -0.72
CA VAL A 62 8.96 6.79 -0.08
C VAL A 62 9.93 7.94 -0.33
N TYR A 63 9.52 8.89 -1.17
CA TYR A 63 10.41 9.94 -1.68
C TYR A 63 11.63 9.31 -2.36
N ARG A 64 12.84 9.57 -1.85
CA ARG A 64 14.09 9.05 -2.42
C ARG A 64 14.63 7.85 -1.67
N LYS A 65 13.87 7.32 -0.71
CA LYS A 65 14.31 6.19 0.13
C LYS A 65 13.54 4.94 -0.22
N SER A 66 14.22 3.82 -0.12
CA SER A 66 13.63 2.50 -0.29
C SER A 66 13.72 1.74 1.02
N TYR A 67 12.64 1.07 1.36
CA TYR A 67 12.56 0.26 2.58
C TYR A 67 12.17 -1.16 2.19
N THR A 68 13.05 -2.12 2.47
CA THR A 68 12.73 -3.53 2.27
C THR A 68 12.11 -4.07 3.54
N VAL A 69 10.92 -4.62 3.43
CA VAL A 69 10.19 -5.19 4.56
C VAL A 69 9.92 -6.66 4.31
N ARG A 70 10.03 -7.46 5.37
CA ARG A 70 9.89 -8.92 5.36
C ARG A 70 8.87 -9.33 6.42
N PRO A 71 8.39 -10.57 6.37
CA PRO A 71 7.54 -11.07 7.45
C PRO A 71 8.21 -10.87 8.81
N GLY A 72 7.47 -10.27 9.75
CA GLY A 72 7.98 -9.86 11.04
C GLY A 72 8.28 -8.38 11.16
N ASP A 73 8.44 -7.69 10.03
CA ASP A 73 8.63 -6.23 10.02
C ASP A 73 7.29 -5.52 10.01
N VAL A 74 7.29 -4.27 10.42
CA VAL A 74 6.14 -3.37 10.37
C VAL A 74 6.59 -2.08 9.71
N LEU A 75 5.88 -1.63 8.69
CA LEU A 75 6.13 -0.34 8.07
C LEU A 75 4.97 0.60 8.38
N LEU A 76 5.29 1.76 8.93
CA LEU A 76 4.33 2.82 9.19
C LEU A 76 4.51 3.91 8.16
N LEU A 77 3.44 4.20 7.42
CA LEU A 77 3.40 5.28 6.43
C LEU A 77 2.48 6.38 6.92
N ASN A 78 3.03 7.57 7.08
CA ASN A 78 2.27 8.70 7.55
C ASN A 78 1.28 9.19 6.50
N ARG A 79 0.34 10.02 6.91
CA ARG A 79 -0.67 10.60 6.02
C ARG A 79 -0.03 11.45 4.93
N ASN A 80 -0.63 11.42 3.75
CA ASN A 80 -0.25 12.27 2.62
C ASN A 80 1.18 12.07 2.12
N VAL A 81 1.78 10.91 2.41
CA VAL A 81 3.13 10.60 1.94
C VAL A 81 3.03 9.76 0.67
N PRO A 82 3.53 10.27 -0.47
CA PRO A 82 3.55 9.47 -1.69
C PRO A 82 4.42 8.24 -1.53
N HIS A 83 3.91 7.09 -1.94
CA HIS A 83 4.62 5.82 -1.83
C HIS A 83 4.25 4.88 -2.96
N SER A 84 5.14 3.96 -3.24
CA SER A 84 4.91 2.85 -4.16
C SER A 84 5.46 1.57 -3.55
N CYS A 85 5.09 0.44 -4.13
CA CYS A 85 5.50 -0.85 -3.60
C CYS A 85 5.74 -1.83 -4.73
N HIS A 86 6.84 -2.58 -4.64
CA HIS A 86 7.15 -3.66 -5.57
C HIS A 86 7.93 -4.74 -4.82
N SER A 87 8.18 -5.86 -5.46
CA SER A 87 8.99 -6.92 -4.88
C SER A 87 10.29 -7.09 -5.66
N PRO A 88 11.34 -7.64 -5.03
CA PRO A 88 12.59 -7.93 -5.74
C PRO A 88 12.32 -8.89 -6.91
N ASN A 89 12.81 -8.53 -8.10
CA ASN A 89 12.69 -9.37 -9.30
C ASN A 89 11.27 -9.82 -9.61
N ASN A 90 10.26 -9.03 -9.24
CA ASN A 90 8.84 -9.37 -9.38
C ASN A 90 8.48 -10.68 -8.69
N SER A 91 9.17 -11.03 -7.60
CA SER A 91 8.83 -12.20 -6.81
C SER A 91 7.48 -12.02 -6.11
N HIS A 92 6.88 -13.15 -5.71
CA HIS A 92 5.58 -13.12 -5.06
C HIS A 92 5.69 -12.50 -3.67
N ALA A 93 4.81 -11.58 -3.34
CA ALA A 93 4.76 -10.95 -2.02
C ALA A 93 3.32 -10.70 -1.60
N ARG A 94 3.00 -11.09 -0.38
CA ARG A 94 1.69 -10.87 0.24
C ARG A 94 1.86 -10.05 1.49
N TYR A 95 0.94 -9.13 1.70
CA TYR A 95 0.99 -8.23 2.85
C TYR A 95 -0.42 -7.82 3.26
N SER A 96 -0.54 -7.39 4.51
CA SER A 96 -1.77 -6.81 5.03
C SER A 96 -1.53 -5.33 5.31
N THR A 97 -2.52 -4.50 5.00
CA THR A 97 -2.47 -3.08 5.31
C THR A 97 -3.65 -2.69 6.18
N PHE A 98 -3.37 -1.82 7.14
CA PHE A 98 -4.38 -1.20 7.98
C PHE A 98 -4.35 0.30 7.65
N LEU A 99 -5.47 0.80 7.19
CA LEU A 99 -5.62 2.18 6.76
C LEU A 99 -6.59 2.87 7.70
N THR A 100 -6.12 3.89 8.40
CA THR A 100 -6.91 4.61 9.39
C THR A 100 -7.22 5.99 8.88
N ARG A 101 -8.51 6.29 8.70
CA ARG A 101 -8.95 7.58 8.22
C ARG A 101 -8.81 8.62 9.33
N PRO A 102 -8.38 9.86 9.00
CA PRO A 102 -8.31 10.93 10.00
C PRO A 102 -9.71 11.33 10.45
N ASP A 103 -9.79 11.83 11.65
CA ASP A 103 -11.03 12.36 12.23
C ASP A 103 -11.44 13.68 11.57
#